data_304d24fab9b43d4ee51a1e6aa0282e2b
#
_entry.id   304d24fab9b43d4ee51a1e6aa0282e2b
#
_cell.length_a   1.000
_cell.length_b   1.000
_cell.length_c   1.000
_cell.angle_alpha   90.00
_cell.angle_beta   90.00
_cell.angle_gamma   90.00
#
_symmetry.space_group_name_H-M   'P 1'
#
loop_
_entity.id
_entity.type
_entity.pdbx_description
1 polymer ?
#
loop_
_entity_poly.entity_id
_entity_poly.type
_entity_poly.pdbx_seq_one_letter_code
_entity_poly.pdbx_strand_id
1 'polypeptide(L)'
;AVAGVERCAVSLLTNSMGVDGTASAQEIIRAVEQAGYGASEKGAGNQVQASMQEAEKQLVDHETPKLKRRLFWSLGFLLVLMYISMGHMMWGWRLPSFFDGNHVAMGLAQLLLTVIVMVINQRFFISGFKALWNRAPNMDTLVALGSSAAFLYSTYALFAMTGAQVRGDMDAVMDYMMDFYFESAAMILTLITVGKMLE
;
A
#
# COMPACT_ATOMS: atom_id res chain seq x y z
N ALA A 1 -32.39 -15.41 -27.39
CA ALA A 1 -32.13 -16.78 -27.84
C ALA A 1 -31.53 -16.72 -29.23
N VAL A 2 -30.39 -17.40 -29.48
CA VAL A 2 -29.77 -17.48 -30.81
C VAL A 2 -30.48 -18.62 -31.58
N ALA A 3 -30.90 -18.37 -32.77
CA ALA A 3 -31.56 -19.39 -33.60
C ALA A 3 -30.51 -20.48 -33.95
N GLY A 4 -30.90 -21.76 -33.79
CA GLY A 4 -30.04 -22.89 -34.08
C GLY A 4 -29.21 -23.41 -32.88
N VAL A 5 -29.40 -22.86 -31.68
CA VAL A 5 -28.78 -23.42 -30.44
C VAL A 5 -29.78 -24.40 -29.80
N GLU A 6 -29.42 -25.66 -29.70
CA GLU A 6 -30.21 -26.72 -29.09
C GLU A 6 -29.91 -26.92 -27.61
N ARG A 7 -28.66 -26.81 -27.22
CA ARG A 7 -28.21 -26.96 -25.83
C ARG A 7 -27.08 -25.99 -25.52
N CYS A 8 -27.13 -25.39 -24.33
CA CYS A 8 -26.10 -24.52 -23.84
C CYS A 8 -25.76 -24.92 -22.38
N ALA A 9 -24.51 -25.22 -22.11
CA ALA A 9 -24.01 -25.55 -20.77
C ALA A 9 -22.88 -24.56 -20.40
N VAL A 10 -23.07 -23.83 -19.31
CA VAL A 10 -22.10 -22.87 -18.79
C VAL A 10 -21.40 -23.45 -17.55
N SER A 11 -20.10 -23.50 -17.58
CA SER A 11 -19.27 -23.88 -16.44
C SER A 11 -18.58 -22.65 -15.86
N LEU A 12 -19.00 -22.24 -14.67
CA LEU A 12 -18.38 -21.13 -13.96
C LEU A 12 -16.99 -21.48 -13.41
N LEU A 13 -16.75 -22.76 -13.15
CA LEU A 13 -15.45 -23.26 -12.66
C LEU A 13 -14.33 -23.17 -13.71
N THR A 14 -14.68 -23.44 -14.97
CA THR A 14 -13.72 -23.41 -16.08
C THR A 14 -13.85 -22.16 -16.95
N ASN A 15 -14.74 -21.25 -16.57
CA ASN A 15 -15.06 -20.04 -17.30
C ASN A 15 -15.30 -20.30 -18.78
N SER A 16 -16.04 -21.39 -19.07
CA SER A 16 -16.28 -21.87 -20.43
C SER A 16 -17.75 -22.21 -20.66
N MET A 17 -18.19 -22.11 -21.90
CA MET A 17 -19.53 -22.42 -22.35
C MET A 17 -19.47 -23.45 -23.48
N GLY A 18 -20.15 -24.57 -23.33
CA GLY A 18 -20.41 -25.55 -24.40
C GLY A 18 -21.73 -25.27 -25.05
N VAL A 19 -21.76 -25.15 -26.37
CA VAL A 19 -23.00 -24.96 -27.16
C VAL A 19 -23.08 -26.02 -28.21
N ASP A 20 -24.22 -26.74 -28.20
CA ASP A 20 -24.56 -27.74 -29.22
C ASP A 20 -25.67 -27.16 -30.10
N GLY A 21 -25.53 -27.28 -31.42
CA GLY A 21 -26.49 -26.75 -32.37
C GLY A 21 -25.91 -26.44 -33.73
N THR A 22 -26.71 -25.85 -34.59
CA THR A 22 -26.37 -25.49 -35.99
C THR A 22 -25.92 -24.01 -36.11
N ALA A 23 -25.96 -23.25 -35.03
CA ALA A 23 -25.55 -21.84 -35.01
C ALA A 23 -24.04 -21.69 -35.17
N SER A 24 -23.59 -20.69 -35.91
CA SER A 24 -22.15 -20.42 -36.09
C SER A 24 -21.51 -19.86 -34.83
N ALA A 25 -20.25 -20.19 -34.58
CA ALA A 25 -19.49 -19.69 -33.41
C ALA A 25 -19.49 -18.15 -33.33
N GLN A 26 -19.46 -17.47 -34.48
CA GLN A 26 -19.48 -16.01 -34.53
C GLN A 26 -20.83 -15.40 -34.11
N GLU A 27 -21.96 -16.05 -34.42
CA GLU A 27 -23.29 -15.60 -33.99
C GLU A 27 -23.47 -15.76 -32.48
N ILE A 28 -22.92 -16.83 -31.90
CA ILE A 28 -22.94 -17.10 -30.48
C ILE A 28 -22.06 -16.06 -29.75
N ILE A 29 -20.84 -15.79 -30.23
CA ILE A 29 -19.98 -14.76 -29.67
C ILE A 29 -20.63 -13.39 -29.68
N ARG A 30 -21.23 -12.97 -30.81
CA ARG A 30 -21.92 -11.68 -30.86
C ARG A 30 -23.12 -11.57 -29.90
N ALA A 31 -23.83 -12.65 -29.70
CA ALA A 31 -24.98 -12.65 -28.76
C ALA A 31 -24.47 -12.53 -27.30
N VAL A 32 -23.34 -13.13 -26.96
CA VAL A 32 -22.70 -13.02 -25.62
C VAL A 32 -22.14 -11.63 -25.42
N GLU A 33 -21.50 -11.04 -26.43
CA GLU A 33 -20.99 -9.67 -26.38
C GLU A 33 -22.11 -8.63 -26.24
N GLN A 34 -23.22 -8.82 -26.93
CA GLN A 34 -24.41 -7.98 -26.78
C GLN A 34 -25.05 -8.07 -25.38
N ALA A 35 -24.84 -9.19 -24.68
CA ALA A 35 -25.24 -9.36 -23.30
C ALA A 35 -24.21 -8.76 -22.30
N GLY A 36 -23.11 -8.17 -22.78
CA GLY A 36 -22.10 -7.50 -21.96
C GLY A 36 -20.99 -8.41 -21.44
N TYR A 37 -20.84 -9.62 -21.98
CA TYR A 37 -19.80 -10.57 -21.60
C TYR A 37 -18.83 -10.78 -22.77
N GLY A 38 -17.52 -10.90 -22.46
CA GLY A 38 -16.53 -11.29 -23.45
C GLY A 38 -16.62 -12.78 -23.77
N ALA A 39 -16.58 -13.16 -25.04
CA ALA A 39 -16.55 -14.55 -25.46
C ALA A 39 -15.53 -14.75 -26.60
N SER A 40 -14.82 -15.90 -26.61
CA SER A 40 -13.92 -16.32 -27.67
C SER A 40 -14.01 -17.82 -27.89
N GLU A 41 -13.72 -18.27 -29.11
CA GLU A 41 -13.77 -19.69 -29.45
C GLU A 41 -12.59 -20.45 -28.83
N LYS A 42 -12.87 -21.57 -28.15
CA LYS A 42 -11.87 -22.39 -27.43
C LYS A 42 -10.87 -23.15 -28.33
N GLY A 43 -10.83 -22.90 -29.59
CA GLY A 43 -9.85 -23.46 -30.55
C GLY A 43 -8.89 -22.43 -31.12
N ALA A 44 -9.29 -21.15 -31.17
CA ALA A 44 -8.42 -20.03 -31.57
C ALA A 44 -7.63 -19.45 -30.39
N GLY A 45 -7.92 -19.90 -29.14
CA GLY A 45 -7.51 -19.29 -27.89
C GLY A 45 -6.10 -19.59 -27.42
N ASN A 46 -5.34 -20.49 -28.05
CA ASN A 46 -3.96 -20.75 -27.59
C ASN A 46 -3.01 -19.57 -27.82
N GLN A 47 -3.26 -18.71 -28.79
CA GLN A 47 -2.46 -17.50 -28.98
C GLN A 47 -2.95 -16.32 -28.15
N VAL A 48 -4.28 -16.20 -27.96
CA VAL A 48 -4.86 -15.10 -27.15
C VAL A 48 -4.69 -15.38 -25.65
N GLN A 49 -4.83 -16.63 -25.20
CA GLN A 49 -4.52 -17.00 -23.81
C GLN A 49 -3.02 -16.93 -23.49
N ALA A 50 -2.16 -17.31 -24.43
CA ALA A 50 -0.72 -17.11 -24.27
C ALA A 50 -0.36 -15.62 -24.23
N SER A 51 -0.96 -14.79 -25.09
CA SER A 51 -0.72 -13.34 -25.08
C SER A 51 -1.35 -12.64 -23.87
N MET A 52 -2.49 -13.09 -23.35
CA MET A 52 -3.07 -12.61 -22.11
C MET A 52 -2.27 -13.04 -20.89
N GLN A 53 -1.82 -14.30 -20.83
CA GLN A 53 -0.95 -14.77 -19.75
C GLN A 53 0.45 -14.16 -19.80
N GLU A 54 1.00 -13.86 -20.98
CA GLU A 54 2.23 -13.10 -21.12
C GLU A 54 2.04 -11.62 -20.77
N ALA A 55 0.92 -11.00 -21.13
CA ALA A 55 0.59 -9.65 -20.73
C ALA A 55 0.34 -9.56 -19.20
N GLU A 56 -0.34 -10.55 -18.63
CA GLU A 56 -0.56 -10.65 -17.18
C GLU A 56 0.74 -10.94 -16.43
N LYS A 57 1.60 -11.83 -16.93
CA LYS A 57 2.96 -12.03 -16.41
C LYS A 57 3.84 -10.80 -16.54
N GLN A 58 3.76 -10.07 -17.65
CA GLN A 58 4.51 -8.81 -17.83
C GLN A 58 3.99 -7.71 -16.91
N LEU A 59 2.68 -7.66 -16.64
CA LEU A 59 2.08 -6.73 -15.67
C LEU A 59 2.47 -7.09 -14.22
N VAL A 60 2.48 -8.36 -13.87
CA VAL A 60 2.91 -8.86 -12.55
C VAL A 60 4.41 -8.66 -12.34
N ASP A 61 5.24 -8.96 -13.34
CA ASP A 61 6.70 -8.81 -13.27
C ASP A 61 7.17 -7.34 -13.20
N HIS A 62 6.40 -6.38 -13.68
CA HIS A 62 6.73 -4.96 -13.56
C HIS A 62 6.35 -4.34 -12.20
N GLU A 63 5.39 -4.90 -11.48
CA GLU A 63 5.00 -4.41 -10.15
C GLU A 63 5.89 -4.98 -9.03
N THR A 64 6.29 -6.25 -9.13
CA THR A 64 7.11 -6.94 -8.13
C THR A 64 8.46 -6.27 -7.84
N PRO A 65 9.29 -5.87 -8.84
CA PRO A 65 10.56 -5.21 -8.56
C PRO A 65 10.37 -3.80 -7.98
N LYS A 66 9.28 -3.10 -8.32
CA LYS A 66 8.95 -1.79 -7.74
C LYS A 66 8.53 -1.92 -6.28
N LEU A 67 7.72 -2.94 -5.94
CA LEU A 67 7.32 -3.25 -4.57
C LEU A 67 8.53 -3.64 -3.70
N LYS A 68 9.40 -4.53 -4.19
CA LYS A 68 10.65 -4.91 -3.50
C LYS A 68 11.56 -3.70 -3.24
N ARG A 69 11.73 -2.83 -4.21
CA ARG A 69 12.55 -1.62 -4.06
C ARG A 69 11.93 -0.66 -3.03
N ARG A 70 10.61 -0.47 -3.06
CA ARG A 70 9.91 0.36 -2.07
C ARG A 70 10.04 -0.22 -0.66
N LEU A 71 9.85 -1.52 -0.51
CA LEU A 71 10.01 -2.22 0.76
C LEU A 71 11.43 -2.06 1.31
N PHE A 72 12.44 -2.28 0.47
CA PHE A 72 13.84 -2.16 0.90
C PHE A 72 14.18 -0.74 1.40
N TRP A 73 13.74 0.29 0.68
CA TRP A 73 13.94 1.67 1.10
C TRP A 73 13.12 2.02 2.35
N SER A 74 11.84 1.60 2.42
CA SER A 74 11.01 1.82 3.62
C SER A 74 11.60 1.15 4.85
N LEU A 75 12.09 -0.09 4.72
CA LEU A 75 12.72 -0.83 5.80
C LEU A 75 14.04 -0.17 6.23
N GLY A 76 14.85 0.29 5.28
CA GLY A 76 16.09 1.01 5.58
C GLY A 76 15.83 2.29 6.38
N PHE A 77 14.90 3.12 5.95
CA PHE A 77 14.53 4.34 6.69
C PHE A 77 13.86 4.04 8.04
N LEU A 78 13.06 2.98 8.13
CA LEU A 78 12.47 2.55 9.40
C LEU A 78 13.54 2.12 10.40
N LEU A 79 14.56 1.36 9.97
CA LEU A 79 15.66 0.97 10.84
C LEU A 79 16.45 2.18 11.34
N VAL A 80 16.72 3.17 10.50
CA VAL A 80 17.37 4.43 10.91
C VAL A 80 16.49 5.17 11.90
N LEU A 81 15.19 5.21 11.69
CA LEU A 81 14.23 5.87 12.57
C LEU A 81 14.16 5.17 13.92
N MET A 82 14.10 3.83 13.95
CA MET A 82 14.19 3.04 15.19
C MET A 82 15.54 3.25 15.93
N TYR A 83 16.63 3.39 15.18
CA TYR A 83 17.93 3.68 15.77
C TYR A 83 17.93 5.02 16.51
N ILE A 84 17.33 6.07 15.91
CA ILE A 84 17.25 7.41 16.52
C ILE A 84 16.27 7.41 17.69
N SER A 85 15.08 6.80 17.52
CA SER A 85 14.02 6.82 18.53
C SER A 85 14.36 5.91 19.72
N MET A 86 14.45 4.60 19.51
CA MET A 86 14.67 3.64 20.59
C MET A 86 16.15 3.47 20.95
N GLY A 87 17.03 3.48 19.98
CA GLY A 87 18.45 3.20 20.21
C GLY A 87 19.12 4.21 21.12
N HIS A 88 18.81 5.49 20.96
CA HIS A 88 19.35 6.54 21.83
C HIS A 88 18.63 6.61 23.17
N MET A 89 17.30 6.59 23.19
CA MET A 89 16.53 6.75 24.43
C MET A 89 16.62 5.54 25.36
N MET A 90 16.59 4.29 24.84
CA MET A 90 16.58 3.09 25.68
C MET A 90 17.98 2.51 25.91
N TRP A 91 18.88 2.57 24.93
CA TRP A 91 20.18 1.90 24.98
C TRP A 91 21.35 2.87 24.99
N GLY A 92 21.10 4.19 24.93
CA GLY A 92 22.14 5.20 25.00
C GLY A 92 23.16 5.09 23.84
N TRP A 93 22.74 4.62 22.68
CA TRP A 93 23.62 4.52 21.52
C TRP A 93 24.13 5.89 21.10
N ARG A 94 25.40 5.93 20.71
CA ARG A 94 26.06 7.18 20.33
C ARG A 94 25.42 7.75 19.07
N LEU A 95 24.80 8.91 19.21
CA LEU A 95 24.40 9.76 18.10
C LEU A 95 25.52 10.75 17.77
N PRO A 96 25.54 11.31 16.54
CA PRO A 96 26.42 12.43 16.23
C PRO A 96 26.25 13.56 17.24
N SER A 97 27.34 14.22 17.61
CA SER A 97 27.36 15.30 18.62
C SER A 97 26.38 16.46 18.37
N PHE A 98 25.87 16.58 17.14
CA PHE A 98 24.83 17.54 16.76
C PHE A 98 23.49 17.32 17.49
N PHE A 99 23.22 16.08 17.91
CA PHE A 99 21.97 15.71 18.60
C PHE A 99 22.09 15.77 20.12
N ASP A 100 23.30 15.90 20.66
CA ASP A 100 23.54 15.92 22.10
C ASP A 100 22.84 17.13 22.75
N GLY A 101 21.83 16.87 23.57
CA GLY A 101 21.02 17.89 24.25
C GLY A 101 20.04 18.65 23.34
N ASN A 102 19.95 18.31 22.04
CA ASN A 102 19.06 18.96 21.10
C ASN A 102 17.86 18.05 20.74
N HIS A 103 16.90 17.95 21.67
CA HIS A 103 15.72 17.11 21.54
C HIS A 103 14.84 17.51 20.35
N VAL A 104 14.78 18.81 20.02
CA VAL A 104 14.04 19.31 18.85
C VAL A 104 14.65 18.81 17.54
N ALA A 105 15.99 18.80 17.44
CA ALA A 105 16.65 18.27 16.24
C ALA A 105 16.37 16.78 16.06
N MET A 106 16.32 16.00 17.15
CA MET A 106 15.94 14.59 17.11
C MET A 106 14.50 14.40 16.61
N GLY A 107 13.56 15.18 17.15
CA GLY A 107 12.15 15.13 16.70
C GLY A 107 11.99 15.53 15.23
N LEU A 108 12.71 16.56 14.76
CA LEU A 108 12.73 16.97 13.35
C LEU A 108 13.32 15.89 12.44
N ALA A 109 14.40 15.22 12.87
CA ALA A 109 14.97 14.11 12.09
C ALA A 109 13.98 12.96 11.95
N GLN A 110 13.28 12.59 13.04
CA GLN A 110 12.22 11.57 13.01
C GLN A 110 11.07 11.98 12.10
N LEU A 111 10.62 13.22 12.16
CA LEU A 111 9.57 13.77 11.28
C LEU A 111 9.98 13.65 9.81
N LEU A 112 11.18 14.11 9.44
CA LEU A 112 11.68 14.04 8.07
C LEU A 112 11.77 12.61 7.56
N LEU A 113 12.31 11.68 8.36
CA LEU A 113 12.40 10.27 8.00
C LEU A 113 11.01 9.66 7.80
N THR A 114 10.06 9.99 8.67
CA THR A 114 8.67 9.51 8.54
C THR A 114 8.00 10.07 7.29
N VAL A 115 8.20 11.35 6.97
CA VAL A 115 7.70 11.94 5.70
C VAL A 115 8.27 11.20 4.49
N ILE A 116 9.56 10.87 4.50
CA ILE A 116 10.18 10.10 3.40
C ILE A 116 9.49 8.73 3.25
N VAL A 117 9.26 8.01 4.35
CA VAL A 117 8.55 6.71 4.33
C VAL A 117 7.11 6.88 3.83
N MET A 118 6.40 7.93 4.24
CA MET A 118 5.05 8.24 3.77
C MET A 118 5.03 8.53 2.27
N VAL A 119 5.99 9.31 1.76
CA VAL A 119 6.12 9.61 0.32
C VAL A 119 6.44 8.36 -0.50
N ILE A 120 7.33 7.49 -0.02
CA ILE A 120 7.61 6.20 -0.67
C ILE A 120 6.33 5.35 -0.76
N ASN A 121 5.50 5.40 0.27
CA ASN A 121 4.27 4.61 0.40
C ASN A 121 2.98 5.42 0.10
N GLN A 122 3.07 6.55 -0.60
CA GLN A 122 1.94 7.44 -0.90
C GLN A 122 0.74 6.74 -1.58
N ARG A 123 0.96 5.62 -2.27
CA ARG A 123 -0.08 4.84 -2.94
C ARG A 123 -1.17 4.38 -1.96
N PHE A 124 -0.81 4.04 -0.72
CA PHE A 124 -1.77 3.66 0.33
C PHE A 124 -2.67 4.82 0.73
N PHE A 125 -2.11 6.02 0.81
CA PHE A 125 -2.88 7.23 1.13
C PHE A 125 -3.85 7.57 0.01
N ILE A 126 -3.38 7.55 -1.26
CA ILE A 126 -4.23 7.85 -2.42
C ILE A 126 -5.36 6.83 -2.53
N SER A 127 -5.05 5.52 -2.45
CA SER A 127 -6.03 4.44 -2.51
C SER A 127 -6.99 4.49 -1.33
N GLY A 128 -6.47 4.66 -0.11
CA GLY A 128 -7.25 4.67 1.12
C GLY A 128 -8.21 5.86 1.20
N PHE A 129 -7.76 7.08 0.92
CA PHE A 129 -8.62 8.26 0.92
C PHE A 129 -9.64 8.25 -0.23
N LYS A 130 -9.27 7.73 -1.40
CA LYS A 130 -10.22 7.54 -2.51
C LYS A 130 -11.32 6.54 -2.15
N ALA A 131 -10.97 5.42 -1.51
CA ALA A 131 -11.93 4.44 -1.04
C ALA A 131 -12.87 5.02 0.04
N LEU A 132 -12.33 5.83 0.96
CA LEU A 132 -13.11 6.52 1.97
C LEU A 132 -14.10 7.50 1.36
N TRP A 133 -13.68 8.28 0.36
CA TRP A 133 -14.54 9.22 -0.35
C TRP A 133 -15.69 8.51 -1.09
N ASN A 134 -15.40 7.35 -1.66
CA ASN A 134 -16.38 6.51 -2.35
C ASN A 134 -17.28 5.69 -1.38
N ARG A 135 -17.17 5.92 -0.05
CA ARG A 135 -17.91 5.20 1.01
C ARG A 135 -17.73 3.67 0.95
N ALA A 136 -16.60 3.23 0.40
CA ALA A 136 -16.19 1.82 0.34
C ALA A 136 -14.83 1.66 1.04
N PRO A 137 -14.75 1.83 2.39
CA PRO A 137 -13.49 1.73 3.12
C PRO A 137 -12.90 0.33 2.96
N ASN A 138 -11.61 0.28 2.73
CA ASN A 138 -10.83 -0.94 2.58
C ASN A 138 -9.63 -0.94 3.54
N MET A 139 -8.79 -1.97 3.47
CA MET A 139 -7.59 -2.10 4.30
C MET A 139 -6.63 -0.90 4.13
N ASP A 140 -6.49 -0.38 2.90
CA ASP A 140 -5.67 0.80 2.63
C ASP A 140 -6.21 2.06 3.34
N THR A 141 -7.54 2.17 3.51
CA THR A 141 -8.19 3.25 4.26
C THR A 141 -7.78 3.22 5.73
N LEU A 142 -7.82 2.05 6.36
CA LEU A 142 -7.42 1.89 7.75
C LEU A 142 -5.96 2.26 7.97
N VAL A 143 -5.08 1.80 7.08
CA VAL A 143 -3.65 2.12 7.09
C VAL A 143 -3.41 3.61 6.91
N ALA A 144 -4.08 4.25 5.94
CA ALA A 144 -3.95 5.68 5.68
C ALA A 144 -4.42 6.53 6.87
N LEU A 145 -5.55 6.17 7.50
CA LEU A 145 -6.06 6.88 8.67
C LEU A 145 -5.15 6.70 9.88
N GLY A 146 -4.74 5.46 10.19
CA GLY A 146 -3.89 5.16 11.34
C GLY A 146 -2.52 5.85 11.25
N SER A 147 -1.84 5.74 10.12
CA SER A 147 -0.54 6.40 9.92
C SER A 147 -0.66 7.92 9.85
N SER A 148 -1.73 8.47 9.27
CA SER A 148 -1.98 9.92 9.29
C SER A 148 -2.25 10.44 10.70
N ALA A 149 -3.04 9.73 11.51
CA ALA A 149 -3.32 10.12 12.88
C ALA A 149 -2.05 10.11 13.74
N ALA A 150 -1.25 9.05 13.66
CA ALA A 150 0.02 8.95 14.35
C ALA A 150 0.99 10.07 13.95
N PHE A 151 1.09 10.37 12.66
CA PHE A 151 1.93 11.45 12.15
C PHE A 151 1.47 12.84 12.60
N LEU A 152 0.18 13.13 12.52
CA LEU A 152 -0.39 14.42 12.94
C LEU A 152 -0.24 14.65 14.44
N TYR A 153 -0.52 13.62 15.25
CA TYR A 153 -0.32 13.69 16.69
C TYR A 153 1.13 13.94 17.07
N SER A 154 2.07 13.21 16.48
CA SER A 154 3.51 13.39 16.72
C SER A 154 4.00 14.75 16.26
N THR A 155 3.46 15.28 15.17
CA THR A 155 3.76 16.62 14.70
C THR A 155 3.28 17.67 15.72
N TYR A 156 2.06 17.51 16.25
CA TYR A 156 1.54 18.36 17.32
C TYR A 156 2.43 18.29 18.57
N ALA A 157 2.80 17.09 19.01
CA ALA A 157 3.67 16.89 20.17
C ALA A 157 5.04 17.56 19.97
N LEU A 158 5.59 17.50 18.75
CA LEU A 158 6.85 18.17 18.39
C LEU A 158 6.72 19.70 18.50
N PHE A 159 5.64 20.28 18.02
CA PHE A 159 5.40 21.72 18.18
C PHE A 159 5.21 22.11 19.66
N ALA A 160 4.47 21.33 20.44
CA ALA A 160 4.31 21.56 21.87
C ALA A 160 5.65 21.47 22.62
N MET A 161 6.50 20.50 22.24
CA MET A 161 7.84 20.32 22.79
C MET A 161 8.74 21.54 22.52
N THR A 162 8.67 22.17 21.33
CA THR A 162 9.46 23.40 21.06
C THR A 162 9.08 24.50 22.04
N GLY A 163 7.79 24.66 22.37
CA GLY A 163 7.31 25.62 23.36
C GLY A 163 7.80 25.33 24.78
N ALA A 164 7.85 24.05 25.17
CA ALA A 164 8.39 23.61 26.46
C ALA A 164 9.91 23.90 26.54
N GLN A 165 10.63 23.62 25.49
CA GLN A 165 12.08 23.88 25.44
C GLN A 165 12.43 25.35 25.55
N VAL A 166 11.65 26.25 24.92
CA VAL A 166 11.84 27.70 25.04
C VAL A 166 11.59 28.19 26.48
N ARG A 167 10.67 27.54 27.21
CA ARG A 167 10.41 27.85 28.62
C ARG A 167 11.42 27.25 29.59
N GLY A 168 12.30 26.37 29.10
CA GLY A 168 13.28 25.65 29.92
C GLY A 168 12.68 24.52 30.77
N ASP A 169 11.48 24.07 30.43
CA ASP A 169 10.77 22.99 31.11
C ASP A 169 11.20 21.63 30.51
N MET A 170 12.30 21.08 31.07
CA MET A 170 12.87 19.84 30.59
C MET A 170 12.02 18.61 30.88
N ASP A 171 11.22 18.62 31.93
CA ASP A 171 10.32 17.53 32.25
C ASP A 171 9.21 17.41 31.19
N ALA A 172 8.60 18.54 30.82
CA ALA A 172 7.64 18.57 29.73
C ALA A 172 8.24 18.22 28.36
N VAL A 173 9.52 18.59 28.11
CA VAL A 173 10.23 18.19 26.88
C VAL A 173 10.38 16.67 26.80
N MET A 174 10.75 16.02 27.90
CA MET A 174 10.88 14.57 27.96
C MET A 174 9.54 13.85 27.77
N ASP A 175 8.46 14.36 28.39
CA ASP A 175 7.12 13.80 28.24
C ASP A 175 6.67 13.85 26.77
N TYR A 176 6.79 15.00 26.12
CA TYR A 176 6.45 15.11 24.69
C TYR A 176 7.32 14.23 23.78
N MET A 177 8.57 14.00 24.18
CA MET A 177 9.48 13.15 23.40
C MET A 177 9.08 11.67 23.47
N MET A 178 8.52 11.22 24.61
CA MET A 178 7.95 9.88 24.77
C MET A 178 6.63 9.71 24.00
N ASP A 179 5.93 10.80 23.72
CA ASP A 179 4.67 10.82 22.98
C ASP A 179 4.85 10.83 21.45
N PHE A 180 6.06 10.62 20.94
CA PHE A 180 6.29 10.54 19.50
C PHE A 180 5.91 9.16 18.95
N TYR A 181 4.98 9.15 18.00
CA TYR A 181 4.53 7.96 17.26
C TYR A 181 5.00 7.97 15.80
N PHE A 182 6.08 8.70 15.48
CA PHE A 182 6.64 8.75 14.13
C PHE A 182 7.08 7.37 13.65
N GLU A 183 7.70 6.58 14.51
CA GLU A 183 8.11 5.20 14.21
C GLU A 183 6.90 4.30 13.98
N SER A 184 5.81 4.47 14.75
CA SER A 184 4.58 3.70 14.59
C SER A 184 3.92 3.97 13.24
N ALA A 185 3.87 5.24 12.80
CA ALA A 185 3.37 5.60 11.48
C ALA A 185 4.19 4.94 10.36
N ALA A 186 5.53 4.98 10.46
CA ALA A 186 6.42 4.35 9.49
C ALA A 186 6.35 2.83 9.53
N MET A 187 6.19 2.23 10.72
CA MET A 187 6.08 0.79 10.92
C MET A 187 4.79 0.24 10.30
N ILE A 188 3.65 0.90 10.51
CA ILE A 188 2.36 0.52 9.90
C ILE A 188 2.50 0.44 8.38
N LEU A 189 3.09 1.48 7.74
CA LEU A 189 3.28 1.52 6.30
C LEU A 189 4.24 0.45 5.78
N THR A 190 5.31 0.17 6.53
CA THR A 190 6.30 -0.84 6.15
C THR A 190 5.73 -2.25 6.28
N LEU A 191 5.04 -2.56 7.39
CA LEU A 191 4.42 -3.87 7.61
C LEU A 191 3.34 -4.20 6.59
N ILE A 192 2.51 -3.22 6.21
CA ILE A 192 1.50 -3.46 5.17
C ILE A 192 2.13 -3.69 3.80
N THR A 193 3.27 -3.03 3.51
CA THR A 193 4.02 -3.26 2.28
C THR A 193 4.61 -4.67 2.25
N VAL A 194 5.09 -5.19 3.39
CA VAL A 194 5.50 -6.60 3.54
C VAL A 194 4.32 -7.53 3.29
N GLY A 195 3.16 -7.27 3.92
CA GLY A 195 1.95 -8.06 3.73
C GLY A 195 1.55 -8.19 2.26
N LYS A 196 1.50 -7.06 1.55
CA LYS A 196 1.19 -7.03 0.11
C LYS A 196 2.25 -7.68 -0.80
N MET A 197 3.46 -7.86 -0.31
CA MET A 197 4.49 -8.58 -1.05
C MET A 197 4.39 -10.10 -0.87
N LEU A 198 3.76 -10.54 0.23
CA LEU A 198 3.56 -11.97 0.54
C LEU A 198 2.27 -12.54 -0.07
N GLU A 199 1.34 -11.68 -0.49
CA GLU A 199 0.16 -12.03 -1.30
C GLU A 199 0.56 -12.35 -2.76
#